data_5a839ab3178ba2a0a497b7aa52350e6a
#
_entry.id   5a839ab3178ba2a0a497b7aa52350e6a
#
_cell.length_a   1.000
_cell.length_b   1.000
_cell.length_c   1.000
_cell.angle_alpha   90.00
_cell.angle_beta   90.00
_cell.angle_gamma   90.00
#
_symmetry.space_group_name_H-M   'P 1'
#
loop_
_entity.id
_entity.type
_entity.pdbx_description
1 polymer ?
#
loop_
_entity_poly.entity_id
_entity_poly.type
_entity_poly.pdbx_seq_one_letter_code
_entity_poly.pdbx_strand_id
1 'polypeptide(L)'
;MDADTLVVIPARGGSKGIPHKNINIFNGKPLITYAIDCARAITLDNNICVSTDDDEIIEVVENYGLKVPFKRPDYLATDQCSTYDVLLHALDFYESINRKYKKLILLQPTSPFRTKGDVEKASALYSDDIDMVVSVTDASGNYYKEDQEGLLKNILGETAYTRRPVTYTHLRAHETRRHLVC
;
A
#
# COMPACT_ATOMS: atom_id res chain seq x y z
N MET A 1 4.68 -8.67 16.23
CA MET A 1 3.34 -8.08 16.03
C MET A 1 2.28 -9.09 16.40
N ASP A 2 1.08 -8.61 16.70
CA ASP A 2 -0.03 -9.46 17.13
C ASP A 2 -0.51 -10.38 16.01
N ALA A 3 -0.95 -11.59 16.38
CA ALA A 3 -1.56 -12.56 15.46
C ALA A 3 -2.80 -11.98 14.72
N ASP A 4 -3.37 -10.92 15.26
CA ASP A 4 -4.57 -10.23 14.77
C ASP A 4 -4.27 -9.16 13.69
N THR A 5 -3.03 -9.08 13.18
CA THR A 5 -2.60 -8.09 12.18
C THR A 5 -2.37 -8.76 10.82
N LEU A 6 -3.07 -8.31 9.78
CA LEU A 6 -2.85 -8.69 8.39
C LEU A 6 -1.96 -7.65 7.69
N VAL A 7 -0.91 -8.10 7.01
CA VAL A 7 -0.11 -7.26 6.11
C VAL A 7 -0.58 -7.51 4.69
N VAL A 8 -1.00 -6.46 3.98
CA VAL A 8 -1.44 -6.55 2.58
C VAL A 8 -0.44 -5.81 1.68
N ILE A 9 0.00 -6.50 0.62
CA ILE A 9 0.91 -6.01 -0.41
C ILE A 9 0.14 -6.01 -1.74
N PRO A 10 -0.48 -4.89 -2.16
CA PRO A 10 -1.20 -4.82 -3.43
C PRO A 10 -0.21 -4.65 -4.59
N ALA A 11 -0.29 -5.52 -5.58
CA ALA A 11 0.58 -5.51 -6.74
C ALA A 11 -0.19 -5.90 -8.00
N ARG A 12 -0.76 -4.93 -8.73
CA ARG A 12 -1.44 -5.20 -10.00
C ARG A 12 -0.45 -5.36 -11.15
N GLY A 13 -0.81 -6.16 -12.17
CA GLY A 13 -0.02 -6.35 -13.39
C GLY A 13 0.01 -5.12 -14.29
N GLY A 14 -1.14 -4.45 -14.48
CA GLY A 14 -1.33 -3.33 -15.41
C GLY A 14 -0.69 -2.00 -14.97
N SER A 15 0.63 -1.95 -14.80
CA SER A 15 1.36 -0.70 -14.49
C SER A 15 1.58 0.15 -15.73
N LYS A 16 0.96 1.35 -15.83
CA LYS A 16 1.04 2.23 -17.01
C LYS A 16 2.40 2.92 -17.19
N GLY A 17 3.03 3.36 -16.10
CA GLY A 17 4.28 4.13 -16.16
C GLY A 17 5.51 3.27 -16.45
N ILE A 18 5.60 2.12 -15.83
CA ILE A 18 6.68 1.14 -15.99
C ILE A 18 6.03 -0.23 -16.14
N PRO A 19 6.10 -0.88 -17.31
CA PRO A 19 5.58 -2.23 -17.51
C PRO A 19 6.18 -3.20 -16.49
N HIS A 20 5.36 -4.11 -15.97
CA HIS A 20 5.75 -5.12 -14.98
C HIS A 20 6.51 -4.57 -13.77
N LYS A 21 6.26 -3.31 -13.38
CA LYS A 21 7.00 -2.58 -12.34
C LYS A 21 7.28 -3.42 -11.08
N ASN A 22 6.29 -4.16 -10.60
CA ASN A 22 6.38 -4.88 -9.34
C ASN A 22 7.36 -6.05 -9.36
N ILE A 23 7.64 -6.61 -10.53
CA ILE A 23 8.59 -7.73 -10.73
C ILE A 23 9.88 -7.31 -11.43
N ASN A 24 10.01 -6.05 -11.86
CA ASN A 24 11.26 -5.53 -12.38
C ASN A 24 12.36 -5.62 -11.34
N ILE A 25 13.55 -6.00 -11.80
CA ILE A 25 14.72 -6.11 -10.94
C ILE A 25 15.16 -4.73 -10.49
N PHE A 26 15.15 -4.53 -9.18
CA PHE A 26 15.64 -3.34 -8.51
C PHE A 26 16.74 -3.75 -7.52
N ASN A 27 17.95 -3.26 -7.73
CA ASN A 27 19.12 -3.59 -6.90
C ASN A 27 19.26 -5.10 -6.62
N GLY A 28 19.19 -5.92 -7.69
CA GLY A 28 19.47 -7.36 -7.68
C GLY A 28 18.30 -8.28 -7.37
N LYS A 29 17.11 -7.78 -7.05
CA LYS A 29 15.90 -8.59 -6.80
C LYS A 29 14.62 -7.90 -7.26
N PRO A 30 13.51 -8.65 -7.50
CA PRO A 30 12.22 -8.06 -7.89
C PRO A 30 11.73 -7.02 -6.89
N LEU A 31 11.17 -5.91 -7.37
CA LEU A 31 10.72 -4.79 -6.52
C LEU A 31 9.77 -5.22 -5.40
N ILE A 32 8.83 -6.13 -5.69
CA ILE A 32 7.85 -6.61 -4.71
C ILE A 32 8.50 -7.31 -3.50
N THR A 33 9.68 -7.93 -3.69
CA THR A 33 10.34 -8.68 -2.62
C THR A 33 10.81 -7.80 -1.46
N TYR A 34 11.05 -6.51 -1.70
CA TYR A 34 11.37 -5.56 -0.63
C TYR A 34 10.20 -5.38 0.34
N ALA A 35 8.96 -5.34 -0.18
CA ALA A 35 7.77 -5.27 0.66
C ALA A 35 7.55 -6.60 1.41
N ILE A 36 7.82 -7.74 0.75
CA ILE A 36 7.74 -9.08 1.39
C ILE A 36 8.75 -9.19 2.53
N ASP A 37 10.02 -8.79 2.30
CA ASP A 37 11.06 -8.84 3.36
C ASP A 37 10.70 -7.93 4.54
N CYS A 38 10.19 -6.74 4.24
CA CYS A 38 9.70 -5.84 5.29
C CYS A 38 8.54 -6.45 6.09
N ALA A 39 7.59 -7.12 5.41
CA ALA A 39 6.49 -7.84 6.05
C ALA A 39 7.00 -8.99 6.92
N ARG A 40 7.91 -9.83 6.40
CA ARG A 40 8.53 -10.95 7.13
C ARG A 40 9.31 -10.50 8.36
N ALA A 41 9.85 -9.29 8.34
CA ALA A 41 10.55 -8.75 9.51
C ALA A 41 9.61 -8.40 10.68
N ILE A 42 8.31 -8.30 10.44
CA ILE A 42 7.31 -7.88 11.44
C ILE A 42 6.23 -8.92 11.72
N THR A 43 6.00 -9.90 10.83
CA THR A 43 4.98 -10.93 11.03
C THR A 43 5.35 -12.24 10.33
N LEU A 44 4.58 -13.29 10.55
CA LEU A 44 4.73 -14.59 9.89
C LEU A 44 4.09 -14.57 8.49
N ASP A 45 4.59 -15.42 7.59
CA ASP A 45 4.10 -15.56 6.20
C ASP A 45 2.59 -15.75 6.11
N ASN A 46 1.99 -16.48 7.06
CA ASN A 46 0.55 -16.71 7.12
C ASN A 46 -0.28 -15.42 7.30
N ASN A 47 0.32 -14.34 7.78
CA ASN A 47 -0.33 -13.04 7.96
C ASN A 47 0.08 -12.04 6.88
N ILE A 48 0.74 -12.50 5.80
CA ILE A 48 1.11 -11.68 4.65
C ILE A 48 0.23 -12.07 3.47
N CYS A 49 -0.45 -11.09 2.90
CA CYS A 49 -1.32 -11.23 1.74
C CYS A 49 -0.75 -10.41 0.57
N VAL A 50 -0.22 -11.06 -0.44
CA VAL A 50 0.00 -10.41 -1.74
C VAL A 50 -1.30 -10.48 -2.52
N SER A 51 -1.86 -9.31 -2.88
CA SER A 51 -3.07 -9.21 -3.69
C SER A 51 -2.68 -8.80 -5.10
N THR A 52 -2.80 -9.70 -6.06
CA THR A 52 -2.46 -9.49 -7.47
C THR A 52 -3.45 -10.19 -8.41
N ASP A 53 -3.65 -9.61 -9.59
CA ASP A 53 -4.42 -10.13 -10.73
C ASP A 53 -3.53 -10.83 -11.77
N ASP A 54 -2.20 -10.74 -11.61
CA ASP A 54 -1.21 -11.10 -12.62
C ASP A 54 -0.49 -12.40 -12.26
N ASP A 55 -0.51 -13.37 -13.18
CA ASP A 55 0.07 -14.69 -12.98
C ASP A 55 1.61 -14.65 -12.90
N GLU A 56 2.28 -13.70 -13.60
CA GLU A 56 3.74 -13.54 -13.51
C GLU A 56 4.15 -13.03 -12.13
N ILE A 57 3.35 -12.12 -11.54
CA ILE A 57 3.58 -11.65 -10.17
C ILE A 57 3.36 -12.80 -9.18
N ILE A 58 2.32 -13.63 -9.37
CA ILE A 58 2.10 -14.81 -8.54
C ILE A 58 3.31 -15.73 -8.59
N GLU A 59 3.79 -16.07 -9.78
CA GLU A 59 4.94 -16.95 -9.97
C GLU A 59 6.20 -16.39 -9.28
N VAL A 60 6.49 -15.11 -9.44
CA VAL A 60 7.66 -14.45 -8.81
C VAL A 60 7.55 -14.50 -7.27
N VAL A 61 6.37 -14.25 -6.73
CA VAL A 61 6.14 -14.26 -5.26
C VAL A 61 6.26 -15.68 -4.70
N GLU A 62 5.71 -16.69 -5.40
CA GLU A 62 5.77 -18.07 -4.97
C GLU A 62 7.18 -18.65 -5.10
N ASN A 63 7.92 -18.29 -6.16
CA ASN A 63 9.34 -18.61 -6.28
C ASN A 63 10.19 -17.95 -5.19
N TYR A 64 9.74 -16.80 -4.65
CA TYR A 64 10.37 -16.16 -3.48
C TYR A 64 9.97 -16.80 -2.14
N GLY A 65 9.18 -17.88 -2.21
CA GLY A 65 8.78 -18.71 -1.06
C GLY A 65 7.60 -18.16 -0.26
N LEU A 66 6.79 -17.24 -0.81
CA LEU A 66 5.57 -16.75 -0.17
C LEU A 66 4.36 -17.19 -0.99
N LYS A 67 3.44 -17.94 -0.38
CA LYS A 67 2.21 -18.37 -1.05
C LYS A 67 1.25 -17.19 -1.26
N VAL A 68 0.76 -17.04 -2.50
CA VAL A 68 -0.32 -16.09 -2.82
C VAL A 68 -1.67 -16.71 -2.46
N PRO A 69 -2.48 -16.09 -1.58
CA PRO A 69 -3.68 -16.73 -1.06
C PRO A 69 -4.83 -16.83 -2.07
N PHE A 70 -4.89 -15.90 -3.03
CA PHE A 70 -5.89 -15.83 -4.09
C PHE A 70 -5.39 -14.99 -5.26
N LYS A 71 -5.96 -15.19 -6.43
CA LYS A 71 -5.83 -14.27 -7.56
C LYS A 71 -6.90 -13.19 -7.43
N ARG A 72 -6.49 -11.91 -7.48
CA ARG A 72 -7.41 -10.77 -7.40
C ARG A 72 -8.34 -10.76 -8.60
N PRO A 73 -9.65 -10.56 -8.43
CA PRO A 73 -10.59 -10.39 -9.53
C PRO A 73 -10.26 -9.17 -10.40
N ASP A 74 -10.48 -9.28 -11.71
CA ASP A 74 -10.13 -8.25 -12.71
C ASP A 74 -10.78 -6.89 -12.42
N TYR A 75 -12.02 -6.87 -11.91
CA TYR A 75 -12.72 -5.63 -11.57
C TYR A 75 -12.02 -4.83 -10.46
N LEU A 76 -11.17 -5.46 -9.64
CA LEU A 76 -10.34 -4.82 -8.62
C LEU A 76 -8.91 -4.48 -9.13
N ALA A 77 -8.61 -4.76 -10.39
CA ALA A 77 -7.31 -4.47 -11.01
C ALA A 77 -7.34 -3.23 -11.91
N THR A 78 -8.47 -2.56 -12.03
CA THR A 78 -8.66 -1.38 -12.88
C THR A 78 -7.99 -0.13 -12.30
N ASP A 79 -7.76 0.90 -13.14
CA ASP A 79 -7.22 2.19 -12.70
C ASP A 79 -8.17 2.97 -11.77
N GLN A 80 -9.47 2.68 -11.85
CA GLN A 80 -10.49 3.34 -11.04
C GLN A 80 -10.73 2.65 -9.70
N CYS A 81 -10.23 1.42 -9.54
CA CYS A 81 -10.35 0.69 -8.29
C CYS A 81 -9.53 1.37 -7.19
N SER A 82 -10.16 1.64 -6.07
CA SER A 82 -9.48 2.21 -4.92
C SER A 82 -8.61 1.15 -4.21
N THR A 83 -7.53 1.59 -3.59
CA THR A 83 -6.75 0.70 -2.71
C THR A 83 -7.62 0.13 -1.59
N TYR A 84 -8.59 0.91 -1.11
CA TYR A 84 -9.52 0.49 -0.07
C TYR A 84 -10.32 -0.76 -0.46
N ASP A 85 -10.88 -0.80 -1.68
CA ASP A 85 -11.62 -1.97 -2.16
C ASP A 85 -10.76 -3.23 -2.23
N VAL A 86 -9.48 -3.06 -2.61
CA VAL A 86 -8.50 -4.17 -2.60
C VAL A 86 -8.23 -4.68 -1.20
N LEU A 87 -8.16 -3.79 -0.21
CA LEU A 87 -7.95 -4.16 1.19
C LEU A 87 -9.17 -4.85 1.79
N LEU A 88 -10.38 -4.36 1.47
CA LEU A 88 -11.63 -5.02 1.88
C LEU A 88 -11.73 -6.43 1.31
N HIS A 89 -11.45 -6.61 0.01
CA HIS A 89 -11.45 -7.92 -0.62
C HIS A 89 -10.49 -8.90 0.08
N ALA A 90 -9.29 -8.43 0.47
CA ALA A 90 -8.35 -9.27 1.21
C ALA A 90 -8.91 -9.68 2.58
N LEU A 91 -9.52 -8.75 3.31
CA LEU A 91 -10.14 -9.04 4.61
C LEU A 91 -11.31 -10.02 4.47
N ASP A 92 -12.19 -9.82 3.48
CA ASP A 92 -13.36 -10.67 3.23
C ASP A 92 -12.93 -12.09 2.84
N PHE A 93 -11.86 -12.24 2.05
CA PHE A 93 -11.28 -13.54 1.76
C PHE A 93 -10.84 -14.27 3.03
N TYR A 94 -10.08 -13.60 3.89
CA TYR A 94 -9.62 -14.23 5.13
C TYR A 94 -10.78 -14.54 6.09
N GLU A 95 -11.80 -13.68 6.17
CA GLU A 95 -13.00 -13.94 6.96
C GLU A 95 -13.77 -15.14 6.44
N SER A 96 -13.83 -15.35 5.11
CA SER A 96 -14.48 -16.52 4.49
C SER A 96 -13.84 -17.86 4.88
N ILE A 97 -12.55 -17.83 5.24
CA ILE A 97 -11.80 -19.01 5.73
C ILE A 97 -11.64 -19.01 7.26
N ASN A 98 -12.52 -18.28 7.98
CA ASN A 98 -12.57 -18.18 9.44
C ASN A 98 -11.31 -17.57 10.08
N ARG A 99 -10.61 -16.68 9.37
CA ARG A 99 -9.49 -15.89 9.88
C ARG A 99 -9.88 -14.43 9.98
N LYS A 100 -9.94 -13.90 11.20
CA LYS A 100 -10.31 -12.51 11.46
C LYS A 100 -9.10 -11.71 11.92
N TYR A 101 -8.95 -10.51 11.35
CA TYR A 101 -7.91 -9.57 11.72
C TYR A 101 -8.53 -8.28 12.26
N LYS A 102 -7.91 -7.71 13.29
CA LYS A 102 -8.32 -6.43 13.88
C LYS A 102 -7.59 -5.26 13.24
N LYS A 103 -6.36 -5.49 12.78
CA LYS A 103 -5.48 -4.48 12.20
C LYS A 103 -5.06 -4.90 10.81
N LEU A 104 -4.87 -3.92 9.93
CA LEU A 104 -4.35 -4.12 8.60
C LEU A 104 -3.18 -3.17 8.36
N ILE A 105 -2.07 -3.69 7.86
CA ILE A 105 -0.92 -2.89 7.42
C ILE A 105 -0.82 -2.97 5.91
N LEU A 106 -0.81 -1.80 5.25
CA LEU A 106 -0.59 -1.68 3.82
C LEU A 106 0.89 -1.45 3.52
N LEU A 107 1.53 -2.35 2.79
CA LEU A 107 2.89 -2.20 2.32
C LEU A 107 2.93 -2.13 0.79
N GLN A 108 2.95 -0.94 0.22
CA GLN A 108 3.05 -0.78 -1.23
C GLN A 108 4.47 -1.10 -1.72
N PRO A 109 4.63 -1.89 -2.82
CA PRO A 109 5.94 -2.21 -3.42
C PRO A 109 6.73 -0.98 -3.87
N THR A 110 6.04 0.14 -4.15
CA THR A 110 6.65 1.40 -4.60
C THR A 110 7.46 2.14 -3.53
N SER A 111 7.51 1.61 -2.31
CA SER A 111 8.32 2.15 -1.22
C SER A 111 9.35 1.12 -0.74
N PRO A 112 10.36 0.78 -1.57
CA PRO A 112 11.30 -0.33 -1.29
C PRO A 112 12.26 -0.05 -0.14
N PHE A 113 12.45 1.22 0.23
CA PHE A 113 13.39 1.62 1.29
C PHE A 113 12.75 1.67 2.69
N ARG A 114 11.51 1.23 2.83
CA ARG A 114 10.85 1.13 4.14
C ARG A 114 11.58 0.11 5.00
N THR A 115 11.84 0.48 6.24
CA THR A 115 12.49 -0.39 7.23
C THR A 115 11.46 -1.02 8.18
N LYS A 116 11.86 -2.12 8.84
CA LYS A 116 11.11 -2.68 9.96
C LYS A 116 10.79 -1.62 11.02
N GLY A 117 11.76 -0.79 11.37
CA GLY A 117 11.61 0.25 12.39
C GLY A 117 10.55 1.30 12.04
N ASP A 118 10.36 1.61 10.75
CA ASP A 118 9.32 2.55 10.31
C ASP A 118 7.93 1.98 10.56
N VAL A 119 7.74 0.69 10.26
CA VAL A 119 6.46 0.00 10.48
C VAL A 119 6.19 -0.18 11.99
N GLU A 120 7.20 -0.52 12.78
CA GLU A 120 7.07 -0.65 14.23
C GLU A 120 6.69 0.67 14.89
N LYS A 121 7.30 1.79 14.48
CA LYS A 121 6.95 3.13 14.97
C LYS A 121 5.51 3.50 14.62
N ALA A 122 5.10 3.27 13.37
CA ALA A 122 3.72 3.52 12.94
C ALA A 122 2.72 2.66 13.74
N SER A 123 3.04 1.39 13.95
CA SER A 123 2.19 0.48 14.73
C SER A 123 2.09 0.87 16.21
N ALA A 124 3.16 1.44 16.78
CA ALA A 124 3.17 1.90 18.17
C ALA A 124 2.32 3.16 18.40
N LEU A 125 2.10 3.95 17.34
CA LEU A 125 1.21 5.13 17.38
C LEU A 125 -0.26 4.76 17.24
N TYR A 126 -0.56 3.53 16.78
CA TYR A 126 -1.91 3.07 16.60
C TYR A 126 -2.56 2.68 17.93
N SER A 127 -3.76 3.17 18.18
CA SER A 127 -4.63 2.84 19.33
C SER A 127 -6.07 2.67 18.87
N ASP A 128 -6.93 2.15 19.73
CA ASP A 128 -8.35 1.92 19.41
C ASP A 128 -9.13 3.22 19.12
N ASP A 129 -8.58 4.37 19.53
CA ASP A 129 -9.15 5.71 19.28
C ASP A 129 -8.66 6.33 17.94
N ILE A 130 -7.79 5.62 17.20
CA ILE A 130 -7.20 6.10 15.95
C ILE A 130 -7.62 5.17 14.79
N ASP A 131 -8.31 5.72 13.81
CA ASP A 131 -8.77 4.96 12.64
C ASP A 131 -7.62 4.56 11.72
N MET A 132 -6.61 5.46 11.55
CA MET A 132 -5.52 5.24 10.62
C MET A 132 -4.24 5.98 11.03
N VAL A 133 -3.10 5.31 10.87
CA VAL A 133 -1.75 5.91 10.95
C VAL A 133 -1.11 5.84 9.57
N VAL A 134 -0.62 6.97 9.07
CA VAL A 134 0.07 7.06 7.77
C VAL A 134 1.49 7.58 7.94
N SER A 135 2.42 7.01 7.19
CA SER A 135 3.76 7.56 7.08
C SER A 135 3.75 8.74 6.12
N VAL A 136 4.34 9.84 6.54
CA VAL A 136 4.49 11.06 5.74
C VAL A 136 5.95 11.46 5.67
N THR A 137 6.29 12.22 4.64
CA THR A 137 7.59 12.88 4.51
C THR A 137 7.37 14.35 4.24
N ASP A 138 8.31 15.18 4.66
CA ASP A 138 8.29 16.59 4.30
C ASP A 138 8.38 16.71 2.78
N ALA A 139 7.32 17.20 2.18
CA ALA A 139 7.28 17.49 0.76
C ALA A 139 7.74 18.92 0.54
N SER A 140 8.82 19.05 -0.22
CA SER A 140 9.28 20.35 -0.69
C SER A 140 8.95 20.49 -2.19
N GLY A 141 7.96 21.27 -2.60
CA GLY A 141 7.54 21.48 -4.00
C GLY A 141 6.59 22.67 -4.14
N ASN A 142 6.53 23.26 -5.31
CA ASN A 142 5.52 24.25 -5.62
C ASN A 142 4.24 23.55 -6.08
N TYR A 143 3.12 23.86 -5.43
CA TYR A 143 1.81 23.33 -5.79
C TYR A 143 1.08 24.36 -6.64
N TYR A 144 0.71 23.95 -7.85
CA TYR A 144 -0.02 24.82 -8.78
C TYR A 144 -1.39 24.20 -9.06
N LYS A 145 -2.39 25.06 -9.12
CA LYS A 145 -3.72 24.72 -9.62
C LYS A 145 -3.94 25.52 -10.90
N GLU A 146 -4.42 24.84 -11.94
CA GLU A 146 -4.88 25.48 -13.15
C GLU A 146 -6.19 26.22 -12.88
N ASP A 147 -6.28 27.49 -13.24
CA ASP A 147 -7.50 28.28 -13.16
C ASP A 147 -8.36 28.12 -14.43
N GLN A 148 -9.48 28.82 -14.48
CA GLN A 148 -10.42 28.74 -15.61
C GLN A 148 -9.84 29.30 -16.93
N GLU A 149 -8.72 30.03 -16.86
CA GLU A 149 -8.03 30.64 -18.02
C GLU A 149 -6.83 29.75 -18.46
N GLY A 150 -6.61 28.59 -17.82
CA GLY A 150 -5.47 27.70 -18.09
C GLY A 150 -4.15 28.16 -17.47
N LEU A 151 -4.19 29.13 -16.55
CA LEU A 151 -3.00 29.65 -15.86
C LEU A 151 -2.73 28.87 -14.57
N LEU A 152 -1.46 28.57 -14.31
CA LEU A 152 -1.03 27.86 -13.09
C LEU A 152 -0.88 28.86 -11.94
N LYS A 153 -1.72 28.74 -10.91
CA LYS A 153 -1.64 29.51 -9.66
C LYS A 153 -1.08 28.65 -8.54
N ASN A 154 -0.07 29.17 -7.83
CA ASN A 154 0.45 28.49 -6.63
C ASN A 154 -0.60 28.52 -5.52
N ILE A 155 -1.00 27.32 -5.02
CA ILE A 155 -2.05 27.20 -3.99
C ILE A 155 -1.54 27.35 -2.56
N LEU A 156 -0.22 27.37 -2.34
CA LEU A 156 0.40 27.52 -1.02
C LEU A 156 0.89 28.96 -0.75
N GLY A 157 0.67 29.90 -1.68
CA GLY A 157 1.15 31.28 -1.57
C GLY A 157 2.64 31.46 -1.96
N GLU A 158 3.10 32.71 -2.03
CA GLU A 158 4.41 33.10 -2.58
C GLU A 158 5.64 32.58 -1.78
N THR A 159 5.47 32.01 -0.60
CA THR A 159 6.56 31.67 0.33
C THR A 159 6.90 30.18 0.44
N ALA A 160 6.15 29.31 -0.22
CA ALA A 160 6.38 27.86 -0.11
C ALA A 160 7.29 27.34 -1.24
N TYR A 161 8.59 27.32 -1.00
CA TYR A 161 9.53 26.53 -1.82
C TYR A 161 9.38 25.06 -1.45
N THR A 162 8.73 24.29 -2.31
CA THR A 162 8.59 22.86 -2.12
C THR A 162 9.15 22.11 -3.34
N ARG A 163 9.97 21.05 -3.13
CA ARG A 163 10.50 20.19 -4.19
C ARG A 163 9.69 18.89 -4.27
N ARG A 164 8.87 18.70 -5.31
CA ARG A 164 8.01 17.60 -5.71
C ARG A 164 6.69 17.44 -4.95
N PRO A 165 5.55 17.32 -5.70
CA PRO A 165 4.24 17.10 -5.10
C PRO A 165 4.07 15.66 -4.62
N VAL A 166 3.64 15.49 -3.38
CA VAL A 166 2.97 14.28 -2.92
C VAL A 166 1.47 14.58 -2.94
N THR A 167 0.72 13.83 -3.70
CA THR A 167 -0.73 13.96 -3.73
C THR A 167 -1.30 13.36 -2.46
N TYR A 168 -1.81 14.20 -1.56
CA TYR A 168 -2.56 13.74 -0.39
C TYR A 168 -3.96 13.34 -0.86
N THR A 169 -4.27 12.07 -0.85
CA THR A 169 -5.64 11.61 -0.89
C THR A 169 -6.19 11.62 0.53
N HIS A 170 -7.09 12.57 0.83
CA HIS A 170 -7.90 12.51 2.03
C HIS A 170 -8.87 11.35 1.90
N LEU A 171 -8.55 10.24 2.53
CA LEU A 171 -9.52 9.19 2.79
C LEU A 171 -10.40 9.68 3.95
N ARG A 172 -11.61 10.15 3.65
CA ARG A 172 -12.65 10.23 4.67
C ARG A 172 -13.02 8.79 5.03
N ALA A 173 -12.72 8.40 6.25
CA ALA A 173 -13.24 7.17 6.82
C ALA A 173 -14.77 7.26 6.85
N HIS A 174 -15.45 6.55 5.95
CA HIS A 174 -16.83 6.17 6.17
C HIS A 174 -16.82 4.99 7.12
N GLU A 175 -17.68 5.05 8.12
CA GLU A 175 -17.90 4.12 9.20
C GLU A 175 -17.69 2.65 8.80
N THR A 176 -16.49 2.14 8.98
CA THR A 176 -16.22 0.71 8.99
C THR A 176 -15.32 0.41 10.17
N ARG A 177 -15.77 -0.51 11.02
CA ARG A 177 -15.13 -0.95 12.27
C ARG A 177 -13.81 -1.71 12.05
N ARG A 178 -12.99 -1.32 11.06
CA ARG A 178 -11.72 -1.97 10.73
C ARG A 178 -10.64 -0.92 10.56
N HIS A 179 -9.61 -1.00 11.36
CA HIS A 179 -8.55 0.00 11.48
C HIS A 179 -7.39 -0.28 10.54
N LEU A 180 -6.89 0.74 9.86
CA LEU A 180 -5.83 0.69 8.86
C LEU A 180 -4.55 1.36 9.36
N VAL A 181 -3.40 0.68 9.21
CA VAL A 181 -2.05 1.25 9.39
C VAL A 181 -1.33 1.24 8.04
N CYS A 182 -0.95 2.40 7.52
CA CYS A 182 -0.27 2.58 6.23
C CYS A 182 1.16 3.08 6.38
#